data_11fe37fda77e6a8efb519a54f96b7d1c
#
_entry.id   11fe37fda77e6a8efb519a54f96b7d1c
#
_cell.length_a   1.000
_cell.length_b   1.000
_cell.length_c   1.000
_cell.angle_alpha   90.00
_cell.angle_beta   90.00
_cell.angle_gamma   90.00
#
_symmetry.space_group_name_H-M   'P 1'
#
loop_
_entity.id
_entity.type
_entity.pdbx_description
1 polymer ?
#
loop_
_entity_poly.entity_id
_entity_poly.type
_entity_poly.pdbx_seq_one_letter_code
_entity_poly.pdbx_strand_id
1 'polypeptide(L)'
;MNVTADGLRFPDGFLWGASTAAHQIEGNNVNSDWWHMEHSGGSIAEPSGDAADSYHRWREDMDLLAQLGFTDYRFSIEWARIEPAPGHFSRAEIAHYRRMVDGAIERGLRPMVTLHHFTVPRWFAERGGWTADGAAELFERYVRATAPIIATGVRHVCTINEPNMIAVFGAIRELGAEAPPTAGLVLPDKATTDALIQAHRRATAAVKAISADIQVGWSIANQVYQAQPGAEAATAAYSHPREDVFIEAARDDDWIGVQSYTRTRITTDGPIPAPDDAERTLTGWEYYPQALGYALRHTAAIVGDVPLIVTENGIATGDDSRRINYTTGALQEVSAALEDGLHVHGYLHWSALDNYEWGSYKPTFGLISVAPDTFERTPKPSATWLGGLARTGVLPRATS
;
A
#
# COMPACT_ATOMS: atom_id res chain seq x y z
N MET A 1 -23.46 1.83 14.44
CA MET A 1 -23.76 2.21 13.03
C MET A 1 -25.23 1.99 12.73
N ASN A 2 -25.84 2.83 11.88
CA ASN A 2 -27.25 2.63 11.54
C ASN A 2 -27.34 1.71 10.32
N VAL A 3 -27.78 0.47 10.55
CA VAL A 3 -28.28 -0.38 9.46
C VAL A 3 -29.56 0.32 8.97
N THR A 4 -29.48 0.93 7.80
CA THR A 4 -30.64 1.55 7.16
C THR A 4 -31.41 0.49 6.36
N ALA A 5 -32.65 0.76 5.98
CA ALA A 5 -33.41 -0.10 5.08
C ALA A 5 -32.64 -0.36 3.76
N ASP A 6 -31.77 0.58 3.37
CA ASP A 6 -31.05 0.59 2.11
C ASP A 6 -29.68 -0.13 2.15
N GLY A 7 -29.09 -0.43 3.32
CA GLY A 7 -27.79 -1.09 3.43
C GLY A 7 -26.97 -0.72 4.68
N LEU A 8 -25.67 -1.02 4.63
CA LEU A 8 -24.68 -0.67 5.65
C LEU A 8 -24.13 0.73 5.37
N ARG A 9 -24.33 1.68 6.30
CA ARG A 9 -23.86 3.06 6.16
C ARG A 9 -22.52 3.26 6.86
N PHE A 10 -21.56 3.82 6.14
CA PHE A 10 -20.25 4.25 6.66
C PHE A 10 -20.34 5.65 7.29
N PRO A 11 -19.42 6.01 8.20
CA PRO A 11 -19.40 7.32 8.86
C PRO A 11 -19.27 8.49 7.86
N ASP A 12 -19.83 9.63 8.21
CA ASP A 12 -19.61 10.86 7.45
C ASP A 12 -18.13 11.24 7.50
N GLY A 13 -17.58 11.66 6.37
CA GLY A 13 -16.14 11.99 6.25
C GLY A 13 -15.22 10.78 6.04
N PHE A 14 -15.76 9.56 5.95
CA PHE A 14 -14.99 8.36 5.61
C PHE A 14 -14.22 8.56 4.29
N LEU A 15 -12.95 8.15 4.27
CA LEU A 15 -12.10 8.29 3.10
C LEU A 15 -12.46 7.20 2.08
N TRP A 16 -12.80 7.60 0.88
CA TRP A 16 -13.12 6.69 -0.22
C TRP A 16 -12.18 6.93 -1.39
N GLY A 17 -11.26 6.00 -1.63
CA GLY A 17 -10.25 6.22 -2.65
C GLY A 17 -9.71 4.97 -3.30
N ALA A 18 -8.66 5.21 -4.06
CA ALA A 18 -7.81 4.18 -4.62
C ALA A 18 -6.34 4.55 -4.43
N SER A 19 -5.48 3.54 -4.46
CA SER A 19 -4.04 3.67 -4.25
C SER A 19 -3.25 3.33 -5.50
N THR A 20 -2.07 3.94 -5.64
CA THR A 20 -1.06 3.62 -6.66
C THR A 20 0.33 3.80 -6.08
N ALA A 21 1.34 3.26 -6.77
CA ALA A 21 2.75 3.46 -6.47
C ALA A 21 3.52 3.94 -7.70
N ALA A 22 4.43 4.89 -7.52
CA ALA A 22 5.13 5.58 -8.61
C ALA A 22 5.83 4.60 -9.56
N HIS A 23 6.65 3.69 -9.05
CA HIS A 23 7.37 2.71 -9.87
C HIS A 23 6.42 1.83 -10.71
N GLN A 24 5.26 1.50 -10.16
CA GLN A 24 4.30 0.58 -10.78
C GLN A 24 3.46 1.24 -11.88
N ILE A 25 3.31 2.58 -11.88
CA ILE A 25 2.44 3.27 -12.83
C ILE A 25 3.13 4.34 -13.69
N GLU A 26 4.21 4.97 -13.22
CA GLU A 26 4.78 6.14 -13.87
C GLU A 26 5.59 5.83 -15.14
N GLY A 27 6.29 4.69 -15.12
CA GLY A 27 7.22 4.29 -16.18
C GLY A 27 8.60 4.95 -16.08
N ASN A 28 9.59 4.31 -16.69
CA ASN A 28 10.95 4.82 -16.85
C ASN A 28 11.60 5.35 -15.56
N ASN A 29 11.49 4.61 -14.47
CA ASN A 29 12.12 4.95 -13.18
C ASN A 29 13.59 4.54 -13.15
N VAL A 30 14.35 5.02 -14.13
CA VAL A 30 15.71 4.53 -14.49
C VAL A 30 16.76 4.68 -13.40
N ASN A 31 16.56 5.58 -12.45
CA ASN A 31 17.49 5.82 -11.34
C ASN A 31 17.19 4.97 -10.10
N SER A 32 16.16 4.13 -10.12
CA SER A 32 15.81 3.26 -9.00
C SER A 32 16.66 1.98 -8.98
N ASP A 33 16.79 1.41 -7.78
CA ASP A 33 17.38 0.11 -7.57
C ASP A 33 16.60 -1.01 -8.27
N TRP A 34 15.26 -0.91 -8.27
CA TRP A 34 14.38 -1.88 -8.89
C TRP A 34 14.54 -1.91 -10.42
N TRP A 35 14.56 -0.75 -11.07
CA TRP A 35 14.88 -0.66 -12.49
C TRP A 35 16.21 -1.31 -12.85
N HIS A 36 17.22 -1.07 -12.01
CA HIS A 36 18.53 -1.71 -12.21
C HIS A 36 18.43 -3.23 -12.11
N MET A 37 17.71 -3.77 -11.14
CA MET A 37 17.48 -5.22 -11.01
C MET A 37 16.74 -5.80 -12.22
N GLU A 38 15.71 -5.13 -12.72
CA GLU A 38 14.96 -5.53 -13.91
C GLU A 38 15.84 -5.70 -15.15
N HIS A 39 16.90 -4.87 -15.29
CA HIS A 39 17.76 -4.82 -16.46
C HIS A 39 19.13 -5.50 -16.26
N SER A 40 19.37 -6.13 -15.11
CA SER A 40 20.67 -6.77 -14.78
C SER A 40 20.72 -8.27 -15.06
N GLY A 41 19.74 -8.82 -15.77
CA GLY A 41 19.70 -10.26 -16.11
C GLY A 41 19.34 -11.17 -14.93
N GLY A 42 18.63 -10.65 -13.93
CA GLY A 42 18.13 -11.40 -12.77
C GLY A 42 16.86 -12.21 -13.04
N SER A 43 16.19 -12.62 -11.97
CA SER A 43 14.98 -13.47 -11.97
C SER A 43 13.67 -12.72 -12.28
N ILE A 44 13.72 -11.42 -12.55
CA ILE A 44 12.51 -10.63 -12.85
C ILE A 44 12.03 -10.97 -14.27
N ALA A 45 10.78 -11.44 -14.37
CA ALA A 45 10.25 -11.98 -15.62
C ALA A 45 9.94 -10.90 -16.66
N GLU A 46 9.39 -9.76 -16.21
CA GLU A 46 9.03 -8.62 -17.06
C GLU A 46 9.55 -7.34 -16.42
N PRO A 47 10.21 -6.44 -17.18
CA PRO A 47 10.60 -5.12 -16.67
C PRO A 47 9.38 -4.18 -16.62
N SER A 48 9.46 -3.17 -15.75
CA SER A 48 8.41 -2.14 -15.61
C SER A 48 8.24 -1.27 -16.87
N GLY A 49 9.32 -0.99 -17.59
CA GLY A 49 9.29 -0.21 -18.82
C GLY A 49 8.56 1.13 -18.68
N ASP A 50 7.59 1.37 -19.57
CA ASP A 50 6.74 2.56 -19.54
C ASP A 50 5.60 2.46 -18.50
N ALA A 51 5.43 1.30 -17.87
CA ALA A 51 4.34 1.02 -16.92
C ALA A 51 2.97 1.44 -17.48
N ALA A 52 2.25 2.33 -16.78
CA ALA A 52 1.00 2.92 -17.25
C ALA A 52 1.19 4.34 -17.85
N ASP A 53 2.43 4.80 -18.04
CA ASP A 53 2.76 6.17 -18.47
C ASP A 53 2.10 7.26 -17.62
N SER A 54 1.81 6.96 -16.34
CA SER A 54 1.11 7.91 -15.45
C SER A 54 1.96 9.13 -15.12
N TYR A 55 3.30 9.08 -15.28
CA TYR A 55 4.15 10.27 -15.16
C TYR A 55 3.69 11.42 -16.06
N HIS A 56 3.23 11.09 -17.27
CA HIS A 56 2.70 12.08 -18.23
C HIS A 56 1.18 12.22 -18.15
N ARG A 57 0.45 11.15 -17.77
CA ARG A 57 -1.01 11.04 -17.83
C ARG A 57 -1.73 11.14 -16.48
N TRP A 58 -1.05 11.52 -15.41
CA TRP A 58 -1.63 11.63 -14.08
C TRP A 58 -2.92 12.48 -14.01
N ARG A 59 -3.05 13.48 -14.93
CA ARG A 59 -4.26 14.29 -15.03
C ARG A 59 -5.47 13.46 -15.46
N GLU A 60 -5.28 12.63 -16.47
CA GLU A 60 -6.31 11.71 -16.97
C GLU A 60 -6.71 10.71 -15.87
N ASP A 61 -5.75 10.15 -15.15
CA ASP A 61 -5.99 9.24 -14.05
C ASP A 61 -6.84 9.90 -12.95
N MET A 62 -6.48 11.13 -12.55
CA MET A 62 -7.22 11.89 -11.53
C MET A 62 -8.59 12.35 -12.00
N ASP A 63 -8.73 12.74 -13.28
CA ASP A 63 -10.02 13.09 -13.90
C ASP A 63 -11.00 11.91 -13.82
N LEU A 64 -10.53 10.69 -14.14
CA LEU A 64 -11.34 9.48 -14.06
C LEU A 64 -11.75 9.16 -12.63
N LEU A 65 -10.82 9.22 -11.66
CA LEU A 65 -11.14 8.95 -10.24
C LEU A 65 -12.19 9.93 -9.72
N ALA A 66 -12.05 11.23 -9.99
CA ALA A 66 -13.01 12.25 -9.58
C ALA A 66 -14.38 12.03 -10.25
N GLN A 67 -14.42 11.74 -11.56
CA GLN A 67 -15.66 11.46 -12.30
C GLN A 67 -16.37 10.22 -11.78
N LEU A 68 -15.63 9.18 -11.39
CA LEU A 68 -16.17 7.98 -10.78
C LEU A 68 -16.79 8.25 -9.39
N GLY A 69 -16.35 9.30 -8.68
CA GLY A 69 -16.90 9.74 -7.41
C GLY A 69 -16.02 9.46 -6.20
N PHE A 70 -14.76 9.07 -6.42
CA PHE A 70 -13.79 8.96 -5.34
C PHE A 70 -13.49 10.33 -4.73
N THR A 71 -13.20 10.34 -3.45
CA THR A 71 -12.89 11.56 -2.67
C THR A 71 -11.42 11.64 -2.28
N ASP A 72 -10.69 10.53 -2.38
CA ASP A 72 -9.31 10.40 -1.94
C ASP A 72 -8.47 9.68 -3.01
N TYR A 73 -7.22 10.08 -3.11
CA TYR A 73 -6.26 9.39 -3.96
C TYR A 73 -4.92 9.27 -3.25
N ARG A 74 -4.48 8.02 -3.03
CA ARG A 74 -3.16 7.74 -2.49
C ARG A 74 -2.20 7.43 -3.62
N PHE A 75 -1.10 8.19 -3.69
CA PHE A 75 -0.01 7.96 -4.62
C PHE A 75 1.34 8.18 -3.94
N SER A 76 2.36 7.48 -4.40
CA SER A 76 3.72 7.72 -3.92
C SER A 76 4.45 8.74 -4.80
N ILE A 77 5.43 9.41 -4.20
CA ILE A 77 6.42 10.21 -4.90
C ILE A 77 7.73 9.44 -4.94
N GLU A 78 8.48 9.58 -6.02
CA GLU A 78 9.63 8.72 -6.26
C GLU A 78 10.94 9.36 -5.80
N TRP A 79 11.55 8.77 -4.76
CA TRP A 79 12.84 9.25 -4.24
C TRP A 79 13.93 9.24 -5.29
N ALA A 80 13.99 8.19 -6.13
CA ALA A 80 15.00 8.06 -7.18
C ALA A 80 14.92 9.17 -8.26
N ARG A 81 13.73 9.77 -8.45
CA ARG A 81 13.54 10.94 -9.34
C ARG A 81 13.91 12.23 -8.62
N ILE A 82 13.45 12.41 -7.39
CA ILE A 82 13.66 13.63 -6.59
C ILE A 82 15.13 13.81 -6.24
N GLU A 83 15.86 12.73 -5.91
CA GLU A 83 17.27 12.74 -5.55
C GLU A 83 18.06 11.74 -6.42
N PRO A 84 18.29 12.05 -7.72
CA PRO A 84 18.96 11.14 -8.66
C PRO A 84 20.44 10.89 -8.33
N ALA A 85 21.06 11.73 -7.54
CA ALA A 85 22.42 11.58 -7.02
C ALA A 85 22.48 12.10 -5.58
N PRO A 86 23.43 11.62 -4.73
CA PRO A 86 23.48 11.99 -3.31
C PRO A 86 23.53 13.50 -3.09
N GLY A 87 22.53 14.06 -2.40
CA GLY A 87 22.43 15.49 -2.11
C GLY A 87 22.02 16.37 -3.29
N HIS A 88 21.71 15.78 -4.44
CA HIS A 88 21.31 16.49 -5.65
C HIS A 88 19.81 16.40 -5.85
N PHE A 89 19.06 17.42 -5.43
CA PHE A 89 17.62 17.43 -5.51
C PHE A 89 17.13 18.09 -6.80
N SER A 90 16.31 17.36 -7.57
CA SER A 90 15.70 17.85 -8.81
C SER A 90 14.53 18.80 -8.52
N ARG A 91 14.72 20.08 -8.82
CA ARG A 91 13.63 21.07 -8.72
C ARG A 91 12.49 20.77 -9.69
N ALA A 92 12.80 20.16 -10.84
CA ALA A 92 11.80 19.82 -11.85
C ALA A 92 10.88 18.70 -11.32
N GLU A 93 11.45 17.67 -10.68
CA GLU A 93 10.68 16.56 -10.12
C GLU A 93 9.85 17.01 -8.89
N ILE A 94 10.44 17.82 -8.00
CA ILE A 94 9.69 18.43 -6.90
C ILE A 94 8.50 19.23 -7.44
N ALA A 95 8.71 20.04 -8.48
CA ALA A 95 7.63 20.79 -9.12
C ALA A 95 6.62 19.88 -9.83
N HIS A 96 7.05 18.74 -10.38
CA HIS A 96 6.15 17.76 -11.00
C HIS A 96 5.19 17.18 -9.94
N TYR A 97 5.70 16.63 -8.84
CA TYR A 97 4.85 16.08 -7.78
C TYR A 97 4.01 17.15 -7.08
N ARG A 98 4.50 18.39 -6.97
CA ARG A 98 3.66 19.49 -6.49
C ARG A 98 2.46 19.71 -7.41
N ARG A 99 2.64 19.71 -8.76
CA ARG A 99 1.53 19.81 -9.71
C ARG A 99 0.56 18.63 -9.61
N MET A 100 1.03 17.43 -9.27
CA MET A 100 0.14 16.29 -9.02
C MET A 100 -0.73 16.53 -7.78
N VAL A 101 -0.16 17.01 -6.68
CA VAL A 101 -0.93 17.38 -5.49
C VAL A 101 -1.94 18.47 -5.79
N ASP A 102 -1.53 19.55 -6.47
CA ASP A 102 -2.45 20.63 -6.89
C ASP A 102 -3.57 20.09 -7.77
N GLY A 103 -3.22 19.28 -8.75
CA GLY A 103 -4.17 18.67 -9.67
C GLY A 103 -5.18 17.75 -9.02
N ALA A 104 -4.82 17.02 -7.97
CA ALA A 104 -5.75 16.23 -7.16
C ALA A 104 -6.75 17.16 -6.45
N ILE A 105 -6.23 18.22 -5.80
CA ILE A 105 -7.06 19.20 -5.05
C ILE A 105 -8.03 19.94 -6.00
N GLU A 106 -7.57 20.37 -7.17
CA GLU A 106 -8.39 21.03 -8.21
C GLU A 106 -9.58 20.17 -8.65
N ARG A 107 -9.44 18.85 -8.58
CA ARG A 107 -10.46 17.85 -8.92
C ARG A 107 -11.34 17.40 -7.75
N GLY A 108 -11.12 17.98 -6.57
CA GLY A 108 -11.82 17.62 -5.35
C GLY A 108 -11.35 16.31 -4.71
N LEU A 109 -10.22 15.77 -5.16
CA LEU A 109 -9.56 14.61 -4.53
C LEU A 109 -8.66 15.08 -3.39
N ARG A 110 -8.74 14.43 -2.23
CA ARG A 110 -7.81 14.63 -1.11
C ARG A 110 -6.57 13.78 -1.36
N PRO A 111 -5.38 14.37 -1.59
CA PRO A 111 -4.16 13.61 -1.80
C PRO A 111 -3.66 13.02 -0.49
N MET A 112 -3.39 11.70 -0.47
CA MET A 112 -2.57 11.02 0.52
C MET A 112 -1.23 10.70 -0.13
N VAL A 113 -0.15 11.32 0.36
CA VAL A 113 1.17 11.17 -0.25
C VAL A 113 1.99 10.11 0.48
N THR A 114 2.45 9.09 -0.24
CA THR A 114 3.40 8.10 0.26
C THR A 114 4.82 8.54 -0.14
N LEU A 115 5.70 8.70 0.87
CA LEU A 115 7.07 9.19 0.63
C LEU A 115 8.00 8.10 0.11
N HIS A 116 7.77 6.84 0.48
CA HIS A 116 8.57 5.70 0.04
C HIS A 116 7.69 4.47 -0.20
N HIS A 117 7.77 3.90 -1.42
CA HIS A 117 7.05 2.70 -1.81
C HIS A 117 8.00 1.73 -2.52
N PHE A 118 8.73 0.94 -1.73
CA PHE A 118 9.72 -0.11 -2.06
C PHE A 118 11.00 0.39 -2.73
N THR A 119 10.90 1.18 -3.80
CA THR A 119 12.05 1.60 -4.59
C THR A 119 12.88 2.67 -3.89
N VAL A 120 14.19 2.57 -4.00
CA VAL A 120 15.14 3.56 -3.52
C VAL A 120 16.03 4.04 -4.68
N PRO A 121 16.67 5.22 -4.55
CA PRO A 121 17.69 5.62 -5.51
C PRO A 121 18.80 4.58 -5.60
N ARG A 122 19.24 4.27 -6.82
CA ARG A 122 20.32 3.31 -7.05
C ARG A 122 21.57 3.62 -6.23
N TRP A 123 21.94 4.90 -6.11
CA TRP A 123 23.10 5.31 -5.29
C TRP A 123 22.93 4.95 -3.80
N PHE A 124 21.68 4.97 -3.28
CA PHE A 124 21.38 4.58 -1.90
C PHE A 124 21.53 3.06 -1.72
N ALA A 125 21.01 2.27 -2.66
CA ALA A 125 21.16 0.82 -2.66
C ALA A 125 22.64 0.41 -2.78
N GLU A 126 23.41 1.07 -3.66
CA GLU A 126 24.87 0.82 -3.85
C GLU A 126 25.71 1.15 -2.59
N ARG A 127 25.19 2.01 -1.69
CA ARG A 127 25.82 2.32 -0.40
C ARG A 127 25.49 1.33 0.72
N GLY A 128 24.71 0.28 0.44
CA GLY A 128 24.24 -0.71 1.41
C GLY A 128 22.77 -0.54 1.82
N GLY A 129 22.04 0.38 1.19
CA GLY A 129 20.60 0.55 1.41
C GLY A 129 20.26 0.87 2.86
N TRP A 130 19.21 0.24 3.38
CA TRP A 130 18.70 0.50 4.72
C TRP A 130 19.66 0.08 5.86
N THR A 131 20.58 -0.85 5.59
CA THR A 131 21.57 -1.30 6.58
C THR A 131 22.84 -0.44 6.62
N ALA A 132 22.96 0.53 5.72
CA ALA A 132 24.11 1.44 5.70
C ALA A 132 24.07 2.43 6.86
N ASP A 133 25.25 2.78 7.38
CA ASP A 133 25.38 3.86 8.36
C ASP A 133 24.77 5.16 7.83
N GLY A 134 23.88 5.77 8.61
CA GLY A 134 23.23 7.02 8.25
C GLY A 134 22.06 6.88 7.27
N ALA A 135 21.55 5.68 7.01
CA ALA A 135 20.42 5.43 6.09
C ALA A 135 19.17 6.24 6.51
N ALA A 136 18.82 6.22 7.79
CA ALA A 136 17.67 6.95 8.31
C ALA A 136 17.83 8.48 8.18
N GLU A 137 19.04 8.99 8.34
CA GLU A 137 19.39 10.41 8.13
C GLU A 137 19.28 10.81 6.65
N LEU A 138 19.67 9.93 5.74
CA LEU A 138 19.52 10.14 4.30
C LEU A 138 18.05 10.20 3.90
N PHE A 139 17.23 9.32 4.46
CA PHE A 139 15.79 9.34 4.26
C PHE A 139 15.15 10.62 4.84
N GLU A 140 15.49 11.01 6.07
CA GLU A 140 15.04 12.28 6.65
C GLU A 140 15.41 13.48 5.77
N ARG A 141 16.63 13.54 5.24
CA ARG A 141 17.06 14.59 4.31
C ARG A 141 16.19 14.65 3.06
N TYR A 142 15.87 13.50 2.47
CA TYR A 142 14.94 13.41 1.35
C TYR A 142 13.55 13.92 1.75
N VAL A 143 13.02 13.48 2.89
CA VAL A 143 11.71 13.94 3.41
C VAL A 143 11.67 15.45 3.56
N ARG A 144 12.72 16.07 4.11
CA ARG A 144 12.81 17.53 4.20
C ARG A 144 12.79 18.22 2.83
N ALA A 145 13.39 17.61 1.81
CA ALA A 145 13.39 18.14 0.45
C ALA A 145 11.99 18.08 -0.21
N THR A 146 11.08 17.21 0.27
CA THR A 146 9.69 17.14 -0.23
C THR A 146 8.78 18.24 0.31
N ALA A 147 9.26 19.12 1.20
CA ALA A 147 8.45 20.19 1.79
C ALA A 147 7.64 20.99 0.77
N PRO A 148 8.17 21.40 -0.41
CA PRO A 148 7.36 22.09 -1.42
C PRO A 148 6.20 21.27 -1.97
N ILE A 149 6.26 19.93 -1.88
CA ILE A 149 5.22 19.01 -2.36
C ILE A 149 4.09 18.91 -1.33
N ILE A 150 4.42 18.73 -0.05
CA ILE A 150 3.47 18.33 0.99
C ILE A 150 2.99 19.47 1.90
N ALA A 151 3.69 20.60 1.95
CA ALA A 151 3.42 21.68 2.92
C ALA A 151 2.01 22.27 2.82
N THR A 152 1.34 22.16 1.65
CA THR A 152 0.04 22.79 1.41
C THR A 152 -0.90 21.80 0.74
N GLY A 153 -2.09 21.61 1.33
CA GLY A 153 -3.16 20.83 0.75
C GLY A 153 -3.05 19.31 0.95
N VAL A 154 -1.93 18.79 1.43
CA VAL A 154 -1.76 17.40 1.83
C VAL A 154 -2.15 17.25 3.30
N ARG A 155 -3.12 16.39 3.58
CA ARG A 155 -3.57 16.12 4.94
C ARG A 155 -2.98 14.85 5.52
N HIS A 156 -2.77 13.82 4.71
CA HIS A 156 -2.23 12.54 5.14
C HIS A 156 -0.91 12.24 4.43
N VAL A 157 0.10 11.85 5.18
CA VAL A 157 1.39 11.40 4.67
C VAL A 157 1.69 10.01 5.21
N CYS A 158 1.91 9.06 4.29
CA CYS A 158 2.48 7.75 4.58
C CYS A 158 4.00 7.85 4.44
N THR A 159 4.75 7.60 5.50
CA THR A 159 6.21 7.70 5.45
C THR A 159 6.82 6.59 4.62
N ILE A 160 6.46 5.34 4.92
CA ILE A 160 6.98 4.14 4.28
C ILE A 160 5.82 3.17 4.05
N ASN A 161 5.70 2.67 2.81
CA ASN A 161 4.79 1.60 2.46
C ASN A 161 5.41 0.25 2.81
N GLU A 162 4.67 -0.57 3.54
CA GLU A 162 5.00 -1.96 3.88
C GLU A 162 6.46 -2.18 4.33
N PRO A 163 6.92 -1.49 5.40
CA PRO A 163 8.28 -1.65 5.89
C PRO A 163 8.62 -3.09 6.23
N ASN A 164 7.64 -3.87 6.67
CA ASN A 164 7.80 -5.28 6.96
C ASN A 164 8.14 -6.11 5.71
N MET A 165 7.56 -5.78 4.55
CA MET A 165 7.93 -6.44 3.28
C MET A 165 9.32 -6.00 2.80
N ILE A 166 9.72 -4.75 3.03
CA ILE A 166 11.08 -4.28 2.72
C ILE A 166 12.11 -5.10 3.51
N ALA A 167 11.86 -5.35 4.80
CA ALA A 167 12.74 -6.15 5.64
C ALA A 167 12.76 -7.64 5.23
N VAL A 168 11.63 -8.18 4.75
CA VAL A 168 11.55 -9.52 4.15
C VAL A 168 12.36 -9.60 2.85
N PHE A 169 12.23 -8.61 1.96
CA PHE A 169 13.01 -8.57 0.70
C PHE A 169 14.51 -8.41 0.95
N GLY A 170 14.89 -7.66 2.00
CA GLY A 170 16.27 -7.60 2.47
C GLY A 170 16.82 -8.97 2.81
N ALA A 171 16.10 -9.71 3.65
CA ALA A 171 16.46 -11.06 4.05
C ALA A 171 16.52 -12.05 2.85
N ILE A 172 15.59 -11.98 1.90
CA ILE A 172 15.61 -12.81 0.69
C ILE A 172 16.85 -12.52 -0.16
N ARG A 173 17.25 -11.26 -0.29
CA ARG A 173 18.47 -10.89 -1.02
C ARG A 173 19.74 -11.46 -0.39
N GLU A 174 19.82 -11.47 0.94
CA GLU A 174 20.94 -12.04 1.68
C GLU A 174 21.00 -13.56 1.57
N LEU A 175 19.85 -14.24 1.63
CA LEU A 175 19.76 -15.70 1.47
C LEU A 175 20.03 -16.16 0.02
N GLY A 176 19.79 -15.29 -0.96
CA GLY A 176 19.97 -15.61 -2.37
C GLY A 176 19.19 -16.85 -2.80
N ALA A 177 19.83 -17.72 -3.59
CA ALA A 177 19.21 -18.97 -4.07
C ALA A 177 18.95 -20.01 -2.96
N GLU A 178 19.45 -19.80 -1.76
CA GLU A 178 19.24 -20.67 -0.59
C GLU A 178 17.96 -20.35 0.19
N ALA A 179 17.22 -19.32 -0.22
CA ALA A 179 15.93 -19.00 0.40
C ALA A 179 14.99 -20.22 0.30
N PRO A 180 14.56 -20.81 1.41
CA PRO A 180 13.75 -22.01 1.37
C PRO A 180 12.39 -21.71 0.72
N PRO A 181 11.83 -22.62 -0.09
CA PRO A 181 10.45 -22.53 -0.56
C PRO A 181 9.52 -22.78 0.64
N THR A 182 9.18 -21.74 1.37
CA THR A 182 8.26 -21.81 2.51
C THR A 182 6.86 -21.39 2.10
N ALA A 183 5.85 -21.97 2.73
CA ALA A 183 4.46 -21.56 2.56
C ALA A 183 4.18 -20.16 3.14
N GLY A 184 5.16 -19.54 3.83
CA GLY A 184 5.07 -18.22 4.45
C GLY A 184 6.26 -17.34 4.14
N LEU A 185 6.37 -16.22 4.82
CA LEU A 185 7.46 -15.26 4.67
C LEU A 185 8.70 -15.70 5.46
N VAL A 186 9.88 -15.43 4.92
CA VAL A 186 11.15 -15.57 5.65
C VAL A 186 11.16 -14.63 6.86
N LEU A 187 12.06 -14.88 7.81
CA LEU A 187 12.28 -13.97 8.94
C LEU A 187 12.86 -12.65 8.41
N PRO A 188 12.25 -11.49 8.71
CA PRO A 188 12.79 -10.21 8.31
C PRO A 188 14.20 -9.98 8.87
N ASP A 189 15.05 -9.29 8.11
CA ASP A 189 16.34 -8.85 8.62
C ASP A 189 16.17 -7.83 9.74
N LYS A 190 16.79 -8.11 10.89
CA LYS A 190 16.65 -7.26 12.08
C LYS A 190 17.28 -5.88 11.90
N ALA A 191 18.42 -5.79 11.23
CA ALA A 191 19.10 -4.51 11.04
C ALA A 191 18.26 -3.61 10.13
N THR A 192 17.70 -4.16 9.05
CA THR A 192 16.75 -3.46 8.17
C THR A 192 15.49 -3.05 8.93
N THR A 193 14.93 -3.94 9.78
CA THR A 193 13.75 -3.63 10.62
C THR A 193 14.01 -2.42 11.52
N ASP A 194 15.11 -2.43 12.27
CA ASP A 194 15.48 -1.36 13.18
C ASP A 194 15.72 -0.03 12.43
N ALA A 195 16.39 -0.09 11.27
CA ALA A 195 16.66 1.07 10.43
C ALA A 195 15.38 1.69 9.87
N LEU A 196 14.43 0.87 9.41
CA LEU A 196 13.14 1.35 8.90
C LEU A 196 12.28 2.01 10.00
N ILE A 197 12.25 1.44 11.21
CA ILE A 197 11.58 2.06 12.37
C ILE A 197 12.23 3.40 12.71
N GLN A 198 13.55 3.48 12.70
CA GLN A 198 14.25 4.76 12.93
C GLN A 198 13.97 5.76 11.81
N ALA A 199 14.00 5.34 10.55
CA ALA A 199 13.70 6.18 9.39
C ALA A 199 12.27 6.73 9.44
N HIS A 200 11.28 5.89 9.81
CA HIS A 200 9.91 6.30 10.01
C HIS A 200 9.77 7.40 11.08
N ARG A 201 10.35 7.20 12.27
CA ARG A 201 10.32 8.19 13.36
C ARG A 201 10.96 9.54 12.97
N ARG A 202 12.09 9.49 12.25
CA ARG A 202 12.74 10.70 11.74
C ARG A 202 11.91 11.37 10.65
N ALA A 203 11.31 10.61 9.75
CA ALA A 203 10.43 11.12 8.71
C ALA A 203 9.19 11.78 9.32
N THR A 204 8.56 11.15 10.32
CA THR A 204 7.43 11.72 11.06
C THR A 204 7.79 13.08 11.68
N ALA A 205 8.91 13.16 12.37
CA ALA A 205 9.40 14.43 12.94
C ALA A 205 9.68 15.49 11.86
N ALA A 206 10.25 15.08 10.72
CA ALA A 206 10.54 15.98 9.60
C ALA A 206 9.25 16.50 8.94
N VAL A 207 8.24 15.64 8.72
CA VAL A 207 6.93 16.05 8.17
C VAL A 207 6.21 17.00 9.13
N LYS A 208 6.19 16.69 10.43
CA LYS A 208 5.59 17.58 11.46
C LYS A 208 6.29 18.92 11.54
N ALA A 209 7.60 18.99 11.27
CA ALA A 209 8.35 20.24 11.18
C ALA A 209 8.01 21.06 9.91
N ILE A 210 7.57 20.40 8.82
CA ILE A 210 7.06 21.07 7.61
C ILE A 210 5.68 21.66 7.88
N SER A 211 4.76 20.87 8.44
CA SER A 211 3.44 21.32 8.87
C SER A 211 2.91 20.40 9.99
N ALA A 212 2.58 21.01 11.14
CA ALA A 212 2.02 20.29 12.28
C ALA A 212 0.61 19.69 11.99
N ASP A 213 -0.10 20.26 11.01
CA ASP A 213 -1.47 19.84 10.66
C ASP A 213 -1.51 18.55 9.81
N ILE A 214 -0.37 18.13 9.24
CA ILE A 214 -0.30 16.89 8.48
C ILE A 214 -0.41 15.71 9.43
N GLN A 215 -1.33 14.80 9.12
CA GLN A 215 -1.48 13.53 9.80
C GLN A 215 -0.47 12.54 9.22
N VAL A 216 0.40 11.99 10.06
CA VAL A 216 1.50 11.12 9.63
C VAL A 216 1.32 9.72 10.18
N GLY A 217 1.55 8.73 9.33
CA GLY A 217 1.58 7.32 9.68
C GLY A 217 2.38 6.53 8.65
N TRP A 218 2.33 5.23 8.73
CA TRP A 218 2.84 4.31 7.73
C TRP A 218 1.87 3.16 7.47
N SER A 219 2.09 2.38 6.42
CA SER A 219 1.19 1.30 6.03
C SER A 219 1.87 -0.05 6.16
N ILE A 220 1.16 -1.02 6.77
CA ILE A 220 1.70 -2.35 7.08
C ILE A 220 1.05 -3.40 6.17
N ALA A 221 1.85 -4.31 5.60
CA ALA A 221 1.34 -5.50 4.94
C ALA A 221 0.86 -6.51 5.98
N ASN A 222 -0.44 -6.55 6.21
CA ASN A 222 -1.07 -7.47 7.17
C ASN A 222 -1.32 -8.82 6.50
N GLN A 223 -0.51 -9.82 6.86
CA GLN A 223 -0.52 -11.15 6.24
C GLN A 223 -1.60 -12.07 6.82
N VAL A 224 -2.30 -11.63 7.85
CA VAL A 224 -3.35 -12.38 8.55
C VAL A 224 -2.89 -13.80 8.89
N TYR A 225 -1.97 -13.89 9.83
CA TYR A 225 -1.49 -15.18 10.36
C TYR A 225 -2.56 -15.82 11.24
N GLN A 226 -3.19 -16.88 10.73
CA GLN A 226 -4.26 -17.59 11.44
C GLN A 226 -3.74 -18.87 12.08
N ALA A 227 -3.84 -18.91 13.42
CA ALA A 227 -3.51 -20.11 14.18
C ALA A 227 -4.43 -21.27 13.84
N GLN A 228 -3.85 -22.44 13.57
CA GLN A 228 -4.60 -23.70 13.63
C GLN A 228 -4.80 -24.06 15.11
N PRO A 229 -5.80 -24.90 15.46
CA PRO A 229 -6.06 -25.26 16.85
C PRO A 229 -4.80 -25.72 17.60
N GLY A 230 -4.47 -25.04 18.71
CA GLY A 230 -3.28 -25.30 19.52
C GLY A 230 -1.98 -24.65 19.04
N ALA A 231 -2.02 -23.84 17.96
CA ALA A 231 -0.85 -23.14 17.41
C ALA A 231 -0.80 -21.65 17.77
N GLU A 232 -1.60 -21.17 18.71
CA GLU A 232 -1.72 -19.74 19.04
C GLU A 232 -0.38 -19.13 19.45
N ALA A 233 0.40 -19.81 20.30
CA ALA A 233 1.72 -19.35 20.72
C ALA A 233 2.74 -19.36 19.56
N ALA A 234 2.70 -20.39 18.70
CA ALA A 234 3.56 -20.47 17.52
C ALA A 234 3.22 -19.35 16.52
N THR A 235 1.92 -19.05 16.34
CA THR A 235 1.45 -17.96 15.48
C THR A 235 1.93 -16.61 15.99
N ALA A 236 1.80 -16.33 17.29
CA ALA A 236 2.30 -15.09 17.88
C ALA A 236 3.82 -14.94 17.72
N ALA A 237 4.59 -16.00 17.93
CA ALA A 237 6.03 -16.00 17.73
C ALA A 237 6.43 -15.82 16.24
N TYR A 238 5.60 -16.30 15.30
CA TYR A 238 5.81 -16.14 13.88
C TYR A 238 5.44 -14.72 13.40
N SER A 239 4.29 -14.20 13.84
CA SER A 239 3.75 -12.88 13.48
C SER A 239 4.65 -11.75 13.98
N HIS A 240 5.04 -11.77 15.24
CA HIS A 240 5.67 -10.65 15.90
C HIS A 240 6.85 -10.03 15.12
N PRO A 241 7.90 -10.78 14.69
CA PRO A 241 9.00 -10.18 13.96
C PRO A 241 8.65 -9.82 12.50
N ARG A 242 7.54 -10.33 11.95
CA ARG A 242 7.13 -10.14 10.54
C ARG A 242 6.09 -9.03 10.35
N GLU A 243 5.39 -8.67 11.41
CA GLU A 243 4.27 -7.73 11.34
C GLU A 243 4.17 -6.87 12.61
N ASP A 244 4.03 -7.49 13.79
CA ASP A 244 3.62 -6.78 15.01
C ASP A 244 4.62 -5.72 15.47
N VAL A 245 5.93 -5.96 15.31
CA VAL A 245 6.99 -5.00 15.67
C VAL A 245 6.85 -3.68 14.91
N PHE A 246 6.37 -3.72 13.68
CA PHE A 246 6.10 -2.53 12.88
C PHE A 246 4.79 -1.86 13.28
N ILE A 247 3.75 -2.64 13.61
CA ILE A 247 2.50 -2.11 14.16
C ILE A 247 2.77 -1.42 15.50
N GLU A 248 3.57 -2.02 16.37
CA GLU A 248 3.97 -1.43 17.66
C GLU A 248 4.71 -0.10 17.52
N ALA A 249 5.49 0.07 16.45
CA ALA A 249 6.21 1.30 16.18
C ALA A 249 5.28 2.48 15.81
N ALA A 250 4.02 2.20 15.43
CA ALA A 250 3.00 3.21 15.06
C ALA A 250 2.12 3.65 16.24
N ARG A 251 2.39 3.23 17.48
CA ARG A 251 1.55 3.57 18.65
C ARG A 251 1.42 5.08 18.91
N ASP A 252 2.38 5.85 18.47
CA ASP A 252 2.42 7.31 18.63
C ASP A 252 2.12 8.06 17.31
N ASP A 253 1.71 7.35 16.26
CA ASP A 253 1.37 7.95 14.98
C ASP A 253 -0.05 8.56 15.01
N ASP A 254 -0.32 9.46 14.07
CA ASP A 254 -1.67 10.02 13.92
C ASP A 254 -2.65 9.01 13.29
N TRP A 255 -2.15 8.01 12.59
CA TRP A 255 -2.92 6.92 11.98
C TRP A 255 -1.98 5.78 11.56
N ILE A 256 -2.54 4.58 11.36
CA ILE A 256 -1.83 3.44 10.79
C ILE A 256 -2.59 2.88 9.58
N GLY A 257 -1.86 2.56 8.52
CA GLY A 257 -2.40 1.91 7.32
C GLY A 257 -2.45 0.40 7.44
N VAL A 258 -3.60 -0.17 7.11
CA VAL A 258 -3.83 -1.62 7.05
C VAL A 258 -3.90 -2.04 5.59
N GLN A 259 -3.08 -3.03 5.20
CA GLN A 259 -3.02 -3.57 3.84
C GLN A 259 -3.15 -5.09 3.92
N SER A 260 -4.29 -5.63 3.50
CA SER A 260 -4.57 -7.06 3.63
C SER A 260 -5.32 -7.60 2.43
N TYR A 261 -4.90 -8.76 1.94
CA TYR A 261 -5.42 -9.36 0.71
C TYR A 261 -5.86 -10.83 0.89
N THR A 262 -5.20 -11.54 1.81
CA THR A 262 -5.37 -12.97 2.01
C THR A 262 -4.95 -13.36 3.43
N ARG A 263 -4.81 -14.65 3.69
CA ARG A 263 -4.35 -15.18 4.97
C ARG A 263 -3.22 -16.21 4.82
N THR A 264 -2.50 -16.43 5.89
CA THR A 264 -1.53 -17.52 6.05
C THR A 264 -1.90 -18.36 7.25
N ARG A 265 -2.08 -19.67 7.09
CA ARG A 265 -2.39 -20.58 8.20
C ARG A 265 -1.11 -21.02 8.87
N ILE A 266 -1.09 -21.00 10.21
CA ILE A 266 0.08 -21.35 11.03
C ILE A 266 -0.26 -22.55 11.91
N THR A 267 0.58 -23.59 11.82
CA THR A 267 0.59 -24.73 12.72
C THR A 267 1.68 -24.57 13.78
N THR A 268 1.80 -25.52 14.69
CA THR A 268 2.93 -25.60 15.65
C THR A 268 4.29 -25.72 14.96
N ASP A 269 4.33 -26.25 13.73
CA ASP A 269 5.54 -26.46 12.94
C ASP A 269 5.82 -25.32 11.96
N GLY A 270 4.95 -24.30 11.91
CA GLY A 270 5.06 -23.13 11.05
C GLY A 270 3.94 -22.97 10.02
N PRO A 271 4.14 -22.14 8.99
CA PRO A 271 3.14 -21.85 7.97
C PRO A 271 2.87 -23.06 7.07
N ILE A 272 1.60 -23.24 6.69
CA ILE A 272 1.17 -24.26 5.74
C ILE A 272 0.50 -23.61 4.51
N PRO A 273 0.60 -24.24 3.33
CA PRO A 273 -0.06 -23.74 2.13
C PRO A 273 -1.58 -23.73 2.27
N ALA A 274 -2.23 -22.91 1.46
CA ALA A 274 -3.68 -22.99 1.30
C ALA A 274 -4.08 -24.38 0.75
N PRO A 275 -5.25 -24.93 1.12
CA PRO A 275 -5.75 -26.19 0.59
C PRO A 275 -5.76 -26.23 -0.94
N ASP A 276 -5.57 -27.41 -1.51
CA ASP A 276 -5.52 -27.56 -2.98
C ASP A 276 -6.82 -27.15 -3.67
N ASP A 277 -7.95 -27.32 -2.99
CA ASP A 277 -9.28 -26.93 -3.44
C ASP A 277 -9.66 -25.47 -3.11
N ALA A 278 -8.78 -24.72 -2.46
CA ALA A 278 -9.02 -23.31 -2.17
C ALA A 278 -9.08 -22.49 -3.46
N GLU A 279 -10.09 -21.63 -3.57
CA GLU A 279 -10.19 -20.67 -4.66
C GLU A 279 -8.99 -19.71 -4.64
N ARG A 280 -8.34 -19.52 -5.79
CA ARG A 280 -7.13 -18.71 -5.93
C ARG A 280 -7.33 -17.51 -6.83
N THR A 281 -6.54 -16.46 -6.54
CA THR A 281 -6.43 -15.25 -7.34
C THR A 281 -5.36 -15.40 -8.43
N LEU A 282 -5.20 -14.41 -9.30
CA LEU A 282 -4.12 -14.38 -10.30
C LEU A 282 -2.70 -14.32 -9.69
N THR A 283 -2.57 -13.86 -8.45
CA THR A 283 -1.30 -13.92 -7.69
C THR A 283 -1.06 -15.30 -7.09
N GLY A 284 -1.99 -16.24 -7.18
CA GLY A 284 -1.94 -17.53 -6.52
C GLY A 284 -2.37 -17.54 -5.05
N TRP A 285 -2.78 -16.38 -4.51
CA TRP A 285 -3.27 -16.26 -3.13
C TRP A 285 -4.66 -16.86 -2.97
N GLU A 286 -5.00 -17.28 -1.77
CA GLU A 286 -6.35 -17.73 -1.44
C GLU A 286 -7.33 -16.55 -1.54
N TYR A 287 -8.49 -16.78 -2.17
CA TYR A 287 -9.60 -15.83 -2.17
C TYR A 287 -10.21 -15.78 -0.76
N TYR A 288 -9.90 -14.73 0.01
CA TYR A 288 -10.32 -14.62 1.41
C TYR A 288 -10.60 -13.17 1.83
N PRO A 289 -11.75 -12.60 1.45
CA PRO A 289 -12.09 -11.20 1.75
C PRO A 289 -12.18 -10.90 3.26
N GLN A 290 -12.45 -11.92 4.11
CA GLN A 290 -12.48 -11.79 5.56
C GLN A 290 -11.11 -11.44 6.17
N ALA A 291 -10.03 -11.58 5.42
CA ALA A 291 -8.70 -11.19 5.87
C ALA A 291 -8.67 -9.76 6.40
N LEU A 292 -9.38 -8.83 5.74
CA LEU A 292 -9.40 -7.43 6.14
C LEU A 292 -9.95 -7.22 7.56
N GLY A 293 -11.02 -7.92 7.93
CA GLY A 293 -11.58 -7.84 9.28
C GLY A 293 -10.64 -8.35 10.37
N TYR A 294 -9.92 -9.44 10.08
CA TYR A 294 -8.87 -9.94 10.99
C TYR A 294 -7.71 -8.95 11.13
N ALA A 295 -7.24 -8.40 10.01
CA ALA A 295 -6.15 -7.43 9.99
C ALA A 295 -6.49 -6.18 10.81
N LEU A 296 -7.69 -5.62 10.63
CA LEU A 296 -8.16 -4.45 11.37
C LEU A 296 -8.19 -4.71 12.88
N ARG A 297 -8.77 -5.84 13.31
CA ARG A 297 -8.87 -6.19 14.74
C ARG A 297 -7.50 -6.47 15.35
N HIS A 298 -6.62 -7.17 14.62
CA HIS A 298 -5.26 -7.45 15.07
C HIS A 298 -4.46 -6.15 15.25
N THR A 299 -4.48 -5.28 14.26
CA THR A 299 -3.79 -3.99 14.31
C THR A 299 -4.32 -3.12 15.47
N ALA A 300 -5.65 -2.99 15.61
CA ALA A 300 -6.26 -2.23 16.70
C ALA A 300 -5.89 -2.77 18.09
N ALA A 301 -5.81 -4.10 18.25
CA ALA A 301 -5.41 -4.72 19.51
C ALA A 301 -3.97 -4.34 19.94
N ILE A 302 -3.09 -4.01 18.99
CA ILE A 302 -1.70 -3.63 19.25
C ILE A 302 -1.54 -2.11 19.44
N VAL A 303 -2.17 -1.30 18.59
CA VAL A 303 -1.98 0.18 18.63
C VAL A 303 -2.97 0.90 19.54
N GLY A 304 -4.06 0.25 19.98
CA GLY A 304 -5.09 0.88 20.81
C GLY A 304 -5.94 1.87 20.00
N ASP A 305 -6.03 3.11 20.49
CA ASP A 305 -6.91 4.15 19.93
C ASP A 305 -6.40 4.85 18.67
N VAL A 306 -5.26 4.42 18.11
CA VAL A 306 -4.71 4.99 16.87
C VAL A 306 -5.69 4.73 15.71
N PRO A 307 -6.11 5.77 14.96
CA PRO A 307 -7.00 5.61 13.82
C PRO A 307 -6.44 4.67 12.75
N LEU A 308 -7.28 3.81 12.20
CA LEU A 308 -6.94 2.87 11.15
C LEU A 308 -7.43 3.41 9.79
N ILE A 309 -6.63 3.27 8.76
CA ILE A 309 -7.03 3.52 7.37
C ILE A 309 -6.69 2.26 6.56
N VAL A 310 -7.67 1.68 5.87
CA VAL A 310 -7.37 0.66 4.87
C VAL A 310 -6.71 1.36 3.69
N THR A 311 -5.39 1.30 3.61
CA THR A 311 -4.60 1.98 2.58
C THR A 311 -4.43 1.14 1.33
N GLU A 312 -4.64 -0.18 1.43
CA GLU A 312 -4.72 -1.09 0.30
C GLU A 312 -5.56 -2.32 0.66
N ASN A 313 -6.46 -2.68 -0.24
CA ASN A 313 -7.18 -3.94 -0.28
C ASN A 313 -7.75 -4.14 -1.67
N GLY A 314 -7.74 -5.35 -2.17
CA GLY A 314 -8.22 -5.68 -3.52
C GLY A 314 -7.91 -7.11 -3.91
N ILE A 315 -8.15 -7.44 -5.16
CA ILE A 315 -7.93 -8.78 -5.71
C ILE A 315 -7.37 -8.70 -7.14
N ALA A 316 -6.37 -9.51 -7.42
CA ALA A 316 -5.92 -9.76 -8.79
C ALA A 316 -6.86 -10.76 -9.48
N THR A 317 -7.62 -10.30 -10.46
CA THR A 317 -8.57 -11.13 -11.20
C THR A 317 -8.87 -10.56 -12.58
N GLY A 318 -9.03 -11.45 -13.57
CA GLY A 318 -9.54 -11.10 -14.90
C GLY A 318 -11.06 -10.96 -14.95
N ASP A 319 -11.77 -11.42 -13.91
CA ASP A 319 -13.23 -11.33 -13.79
C ASP A 319 -13.62 -10.20 -12.84
N ASP A 320 -14.16 -9.13 -13.37
CA ASP A 320 -14.50 -7.94 -12.59
C ASP A 320 -15.69 -8.17 -11.63
N SER A 321 -16.56 -9.14 -11.89
CA SER A 321 -17.62 -9.52 -10.95
C SER A 321 -17.03 -10.13 -9.67
N ARG A 322 -15.93 -10.88 -9.76
CA ARG A 322 -15.20 -11.39 -8.59
C ARG A 322 -14.56 -10.24 -7.78
N ARG A 323 -14.09 -9.17 -8.47
CA ARG A 323 -13.54 -7.98 -7.79
C ARG A 323 -14.63 -7.30 -6.97
N ILE A 324 -15.82 -7.10 -7.54
CA ILE A 324 -16.99 -6.56 -6.82
C ILE A 324 -17.33 -7.43 -5.62
N ASN A 325 -17.42 -8.75 -5.80
CA ASN A 325 -17.76 -9.68 -4.71
C ASN A 325 -16.74 -9.69 -3.60
N TYR A 326 -15.44 -9.73 -3.94
CA TYR A 326 -14.34 -9.67 -2.96
C TYR A 326 -14.40 -8.36 -2.17
N THR A 327 -14.50 -7.24 -2.87
CA THR A 327 -14.51 -5.91 -2.25
C THR A 327 -15.78 -5.71 -1.41
N THR A 328 -16.92 -6.25 -1.83
CA THR A 328 -18.14 -6.28 -1.02
C THR A 328 -17.92 -7.01 0.30
N GLY A 329 -17.34 -8.21 0.26
CA GLY A 329 -17.02 -8.98 1.48
C GLY A 329 -16.01 -8.24 2.39
N ALA A 330 -14.98 -7.64 1.82
CA ALA A 330 -14.01 -6.84 2.57
C ALA A 330 -14.66 -5.60 3.23
N LEU A 331 -15.55 -4.89 2.54
CA LEU A 331 -16.28 -3.74 3.08
C LEU A 331 -17.30 -4.13 4.17
N GLN A 332 -17.88 -5.33 4.08
CA GLN A 332 -18.70 -5.89 5.17
C GLN A 332 -17.86 -6.11 6.44
N GLU A 333 -16.62 -6.56 6.30
CA GLU A 333 -15.69 -6.70 7.43
C GLU A 333 -15.29 -5.34 8.02
N VAL A 334 -15.09 -4.31 7.19
CA VAL A 334 -14.88 -2.93 7.67
C VAL A 334 -16.09 -2.44 8.45
N SER A 335 -17.30 -2.69 7.94
CA SER A 335 -18.54 -2.33 8.65
C SER A 335 -18.64 -3.03 10.00
N ALA A 336 -18.34 -4.33 10.06
CA ALA A 336 -18.34 -5.09 11.31
C ALA A 336 -17.27 -4.55 12.30
N ALA A 337 -16.07 -4.21 11.81
CA ALA A 337 -15.04 -3.60 12.64
C ALA A 337 -15.48 -2.25 13.24
N LEU A 338 -16.17 -1.42 12.46
CA LEU A 338 -16.76 -0.17 12.94
C LEU A 338 -17.88 -0.41 13.98
N GLU A 339 -18.68 -1.48 13.84
CA GLU A 339 -19.70 -1.90 14.82
C GLU A 339 -19.06 -2.40 16.13
N ASP A 340 -17.90 -3.06 16.04
CA ASP A 340 -17.09 -3.46 17.20
C ASP A 340 -16.43 -2.25 17.89
N GLY A 341 -16.58 -1.03 17.35
CA GLY A 341 -16.06 0.21 17.94
C GLY A 341 -14.63 0.57 17.48
N LEU A 342 -14.09 -0.09 16.46
CA LEU A 342 -12.78 0.27 15.91
C LEU A 342 -12.83 1.60 15.16
N HIS A 343 -11.77 2.39 15.28
CA HIS A 343 -11.65 3.71 14.65
C HIS A 343 -11.13 3.56 13.20
N VAL A 344 -11.95 3.02 12.29
CA VAL A 344 -11.62 2.89 10.87
C VAL A 344 -12.10 4.13 10.12
N HIS A 345 -11.16 4.88 9.52
CA HIS A 345 -11.44 6.19 8.91
C HIS A 345 -11.55 6.16 7.40
N GLY A 346 -11.19 5.07 6.73
CA GLY A 346 -11.24 5.03 5.27
C GLY A 346 -10.90 3.69 4.65
N TYR A 347 -11.22 3.61 3.34
CA TYR A 347 -10.90 2.49 2.47
C TYR A 347 -10.37 3.00 1.14
N LEU A 348 -9.13 2.63 0.82
CA LEU A 348 -8.49 2.90 -0.46
C LEU A 348 -8.22 1.58 -1.16
N HIS A 349 -8.78 1.41 -2.36
CA HIS A 349 -8.67 0.18 -3.14
C HIS A 349 -7.28 0.05 -3.77
N TRP A 350 -6.66 -1.12 -3.69
CA TRP A 350 -5.53 -1.48 -4.52
C TRP A 350 -6.02 -2.24 -5.75
N SER A 351 -5.91 -1.63 -6.91
CA SER A 351 -5.28 -0.36 -7.25
C SER A 351 -6.21 0.49 -8.12
N ALA A 352 -5.87 1.75 -8.31
CA ALA A 352 -6.60 2.60 -9.24
C ALA A 352 -6.50 2.08 -10.68
N LEU A 353 -5.31 1.74 -11.13
CA LEU A 353 -4.98 1.28 -12.47
C LEU A 353 -4.49 -0.17 -12.45
N ASP A 354 -4.76 -0.93 -13.52
CA ASP A 354 -3.93 -2.11 -13.81
C ASP A 354 -2.50 -1.62 -14.04
N ASN A 355 -1.55 -2.24 -13.37
CA ASN A 355 -0.19 -1.74 -13.27
C ASN A 355 0.85 -2.86 -13.26
N TYR A 356 2.11 -2.48 -13.14
CA TYR A 356 3.23 -3.39 -12.98
C TYR A 356 3.28 -3.97 -11.56
N GLU A 357 3.06 -5.28 -11.41
CA GLU A 357 3.07 -5.98 -10.12
C GLU A 357 4.42 -6.68 -9.88
N TRP A 358 5.45 -5.87 -9.63
CA TRP A 358 6.80 -6.27 -9.15
C TRP A 358 7.44 -7.44 -9.90
N GLY A 359 7.37 -7.43 -11.22
CA GLY A 359 7.96 -8.42 -12.11
C GLY A 359 6.97 -9.02 -13.11
N SER A 360 5.72 -8.56 -13.12
CA SER A 360 4.71 -9.01 -14.08
C SER A 360 3.56 -8.03 -14.26
N TYR A 361 2.97 -8.04 -15.46
CA TYR A 361 1.69 -7.37 -15.75
C TYR A 361 0.47 -8.32 -15.69
N LYS A 362 0.68 -9.60 -15.35
CA LYS A 362 -0.42 -10.58 -15.31
C LYS A 362 -1.43 -10.36 -14.18
N PRO A 363 -1.00 -10.02 -12.93
CA PRO A 363 -1.96 -9.70 -11.89
C PRO A 363 -2.65 -8.37 -12.18
N THR A 364 -3.97 -8.40 -12.40
CA THR A 364 -4.76 -7.19 -12.66
C THR A 364 -5.59 -6.84 -11.43
N PHE A 365 -5.13 -5.86 -10.67
CA PHE A 365 -5.82 -5.33 -9.48
C PHE A 365 -6.66 -4.10 -9.78
N GLY A 366 -6.36 -3.39 -10.86
CA GLY A 366 -6.92 -2.08 -11.17
C GLY A 366 -8.43 -2.02 -11.26
N LEU A 367 -9.00 -0.91 -10.79
CA LEU A 367 -10.37 -0.50 -11.09
C LEU A 367 -10.50 0.00 -12.54
N ILE A 368 -9.40 0.49 -13.08
CA ILE A 368 -9.28 1.03 -14.44
C ILE A 368 -8.25 0.16 -15.17
N SER A 369 -8.64 -0.41 -16.30
CA SER A 369 -7.68 -1.10 -17.17
C SER A 369 -6.84 -0.12 -17.98
N VAL A 370 -5.60 -0.49 -18.27
CA VAL A 370 -4.67 0.27 -19.10
C VAL A 370 -4.27 -0.59 -20.29
N ALA A 371 -4.49 -0.10 -21.50
CA ALA A 371 -4.09 -0.81 -22.71
C ALA A 371 -2.56 -0.72 -22.87
N PRO A 372 -1.83 -1.83 -23.06
CA PRO A 372 -0.36 -1.83 -23.02
C PRO A 372 0.29 -1.02 -24.16
N ASP A 373 -0.36 -0.94 -25.33
CA ASP A 373 0.23 -0.28 -26.50
C ASP A 373 -0.13 1.20 -26.62
N THR A 374 -1.30 1.61 -26.10
CA THR A 374 -1.85 2.95 -26.28
C THR A 374 -1.96 3.74 -24.97
N PHE A 375 -1.81 3.05 -23.85
CA PHE A 375 -2.07 3.56 -22.50
C PHE A 375 -3.50 4.10 -22.32
N GLU A 376 -4.45 3.69 -23.14
CA GLU A 376 -5.85 4.06 -22.98
C GLU A 376 -6.41 3.52 -21.66
N ARG A 377 -7.11 4.39 -20.92
CA ARG A 377 -7.74 4.05 -19.64
C ARG A 377 -9.20 3.72 -19.85
N THR A 378 -9.61 2.52 -19.39
CA THR A 378 -11.01 2.09 -19.44
C THR A 378 -11.49 1.71 -18.04
N PRO A 379 -12.39 2.51 -17.42
CA PRO A 379 -12.98 2.14 -16.13
C PRO A 379 -13.76 0.81 -16.22
N LYS A 380 -13.49 -0.08 -15.27
CA LYS A 380 -14.21 -1.35 -15.15
C LYS A 380 -15.55 -1.15 -14.40
N PRO A 381 -16.49 -2.09 -14.48
CA PRO A 381 -17.74 -2.03 -13.70
C PRO A 381 -17.52 -1.85 -12.19
N SER A 382 -16.46 -2.47 -11.64
CA SER A 382 -16.06 -2.30 -10.24
C SER A 382 -15.69 -0.86 -9.88
N ALA A 383 -15.09 -0.11 -10.79
CA ALA A 383 -14.78 1.32 -10.59
C ALA A 383 -16.06 2.15 -10.44
N THR A 384 -17.04 1.91 -11.31
CA THR A 384 -18.34 2.60 -11.25
C THR A 384 -19.10 2.22 -9.98
N TRP A 385 -19.10 0.94 -9.62
CA TRP A 385 -19.74 0.43 -8.41
C TRP A 385 -19.12 1.03 -7.15
N LEU A 386 -17.80 0.97 -6.97
CA LEU A 386 -17.11 1.49 -5.78
C LEU A 386 -17.20 3.02 -5.69
N GLY A 387 -17.08 3.71 -6.83
CA GLY A 387 -17.30 5.16 -6.90
C GLY A 387 -18.73 5.57 -6.56
N GLY A 388 -19.73 4.74 -6.88
CA GLY A 388 -21.11 4.90 -6.43
C GLY A 388 -21.24 4.78 -4.91
N LEU A 389 -20.53 3.85 -4.28
CA LEU A 389 -20.46 3.73 -2.82
C LEU A 389 -19.81 4.98 -2.19
N ALA A 390 -18.74 5.46 -2.78
CA ALA A 390 -18.03 6.66 -2.31
C ALA A 390 -18.96 7.88 -2.27
N ARG A 391 -19.88 8.03 -3.24
CA ARG A 391 -20.88 9.11 -3.28
C ARG A 391 -21.98 8.96 -2.23
N THR A 392 -22.41 7.74 -1.95
CA THR A 392 -23.58 7.49 -1.09
C THR A 392 -23.21 7.20 0.36
N GLY A 393 -21.99 6.71 0.60
CA GLY A 393 -21.55 6.17 1.88
C GLY A 393 -22.33 4.91 2.31
N VAL A 394 -23.03 4.22 1.37
CA VAL A 394 -23.88 3.08 1.68
C VAL A 394 -23.52 1.87 0.84
N LEU A 395 -23.15 0.77 1.47
CA LEU A 395 -23.00 -0.54 0.84
C LEU A 395 -24.37 -1.23 0.74
N PRO A 396 -24.93 -1.42 -0.47
CA PRO A 396 -26.20 -2.09 -0.63
C PRO A 396 -26.20 -3.51 -0.05
N ARG A 397 -27.33 -3.95 0.48
CA ARG A 397 -27.49 -5.38 0.81
C ARG A 397 -27.49 -6.19 -0.47
N ALA A 398 -26.87 -7.36 -0.41
CA ALA A 398 -27.04 -8.33 -1.50
C ALA A 398 -28.53 -8.57 -1.70
N THR A 399 -29.02 -8.32 -2.91
CA THR A 399 -30.38 -8.72 -3.29
C THR A 399 -30.39 -10.25 -3.29
N SER A 400 -31.15 -10.84 -2.35
CA SER A 400 -31.38 -12.29 -2.22
C SER A 400 -31.96 -12.90 -3.49
#